data_346c827fa1b5568d8569064e1f7df8a7
#
_entry.id   346c827fa1b5568d8569064e1f7df8a7
#
_cell.length_a   1.000
_cell.length_b   1.000
_cell.length_c   1.000
_cell.angle_alpha   90.00
_cell.angle_beta   90.00
_cell.angle_gamma   90.00
#
_symmetry.space_group_name_H-M   'P 1'
#
loop_
_entity.id
_entity.type
_entity.pdbx_description
1 polymer ?
#
loop_
_entity_poly.entity_id
_entity_poly.type
_entity_poly.pdbx_seq_one_letter_code
_entity_poly.pdbx_strand_id
1 'polypeptide(L)'
;IVSTTCMGLVHPQDPQRVSKANAVPLLLRQRHRIQQPELILRAAPGAVRGEQQPVGAMALHYGDKYNDLDYNNILVPACAAAGIAAFTGDGTNHKVMEGAAAAITACGGAGIPTVKPWDNATVARKIALARSSGCFAMAMDIDAAGLPFLQHLDPPAGSKTVEQLKEIALAAGVPFILKGIMTVRGAEKAVEAGAAAIVVSNHGGRVLPGSAATADVLPEIADAVGDRVKILVDGGIRSGTDIFRALALGADAVMICRPFLISYYGGGMEGIVAYVEKLRAELTDAMYMCGARSLGDITRDMVREVR
;
A
#
# COMPACT_ATOMS: atom_id res chain seq x y z
N ILE A 1 4.06 -3.77 20.73
CA ILE A 1 3.33 -2.48 20.81
C ILE A 1 4.35 -1.36 20.78
N VAL A 2 4.28 -0.50 19.78
CA VAL A 2 5.17 0.66 19.65
C VAL A 2 4.43 1.88 20.23
N SER A 3 5.02 2.54 21.21
CA SER A 3 4.48 3.78 21.78
C SER A 3 5.26 4.99 21.28
N THR A 4 4.58 6.12 21.14
CA THR A 4 5.19 7.40 20.76
C THR A 4 5.66 8.09 22.04
N THR A 5 6.93 8.39 22.16
CA THR A 5 7.45 9.20 23.28
C THR A 5 7.83 10.56 22.72
N CYS A 6 7.06 11.60 23.08
CA CYS A 6 7.39 12.98 22.72
C CYS A 6 8.39 13.53 23.73
N MET A 7 9.56 13.92 23.28
CA MET A 7 10.47 14.82 24.02
C MET A 7 10.71 16.04 23.16
N GLY A 8 10.12 17.15 23.58
CA GLY A 8 10.40 18.46 23.00
C GLY A 8 9.25 19.43 23.16
N LEU A 9 9.40 20.42 24.02
CA LEU A 9 8.56 21.60 24.07
C LEU A 9 8.74 22.40 22.79
N VAL A 10 7.75 22.39 21.92
CA VAL A 10 7.72 23.28 20.75
C VAL A 10 7.04 24.57 21.17
N HIS A 11 7.78 25.68 21.12
CA HIS A 11 7.23 27.01 21.26
C HIS A 11 6.22 27.26 20.14
N PRO A 12 5.00 27.76 20.43
CA PRO A 12 3.99 28.00 19.41
C PRO A 12 4.41 29.17 18.53
N GLN A 13 4.88 28.91 17.34
CA GLN A 13 4.98 29.90 16.28
C GLN A 13 3.89 29.61 15.25
N ASP A 14 2.86 30.44 15.30
CA ASP A 14 1.82 30.69 14.30
C ASP A 14 1.15 29.44 13.65
N PRO A 15 -0.03 29.05 14.16
CA PRO A 15 -0.84 27.96 13.61
C PRO A 15 -1.28 28.15 12.14
N GLN A 16 -1.28 29.37 11.64
CA GLN A 16 -1.73 29.67 10.28
C GLN A 16 -0.68 29.35 9.19
N ARG A 17 0.57 29.21 9.55
CA ARG A 17 1.66 28.90 8.58
C ARG A 17 1.73 27.42 8.17
N VAL A 18 1.09 26.52 8.90
CA VAL A 18 1.08 25.08 8.58
C VAL A 18 -0.11 24.70 7.70
N SER A 19 -1.14 25.55 7.59
CA SER A 19 -2.45 25.15 7.08
C SER A 19 -2.59 25.10 5.55
N LYS A 20 -1.74 25.67 4.73
CA LYS A 20 -1.96 25.60 3.27
C LYS A 20 -0.70 25.56 2.40
N ALA A 21 0.45 25.92 2.94
CA ALA A 21 1.70 26.04 2.14
C ALA A 21 2.62 24.83 2.25
N ASN A 22 2.42 23.95 3.21
CA ASN A 22 3.27 22.76 3.47
C ASN A 22 2.57 21.43 3.20
N ALA A 23 1.56 21.42 2.34
CA ALA A 23 1.24 20.23 1.59
C ALA A 23 2.41 19.96 0.64
N VAL A 24 3.55 19.57 1.23
CA VAL A 24 4.75 19.23 0.48
C VAL A 24 4.39 18.09 -0.43
N PRO A 25 4.61 18.22 -1.76
CA PRO A 25 4.60 17.07 -2.63
C PRO A 25 5.53 16.05 -2.00
N LEU A 26 5.11 14.81 -2.00
CA LEU A 26 5.85 13.71 -1.46
C LEU A 26 7.08 13.46 -2.32
N LEU A 27 8.04 14.36 -2.21
CA LEU A 27 9.36 14.22 -2.81
C LEU A 27 10.10 13.15 -2.02
N LEU A 28 10.29 12.03 -2.68
CA LEU A 28 11.27 11.03 -2.35
C LEU A 28 12.57 11.70 -1.85
N ARG A 29 13.03 11.37 -0.65
CA ARG A 29 14.39 11.66 -0.26
C ARG A 29 15.31 11.05 -1.30
N GLN A 30 15.99 11.88 -2.05
CA GLN A 30 17.11 11.48 -2.90
C GLN A 30 18.22 10.92 -2.00
N ARG A 31 18.28 9.58 -1.94
CA ARG A 31 19.53 8.90 -1.68
C ARG A 31 19.82 8.08 -2.92
N HIS A 32 20.78 8.59 -3.71
CA HIS A 32 21.47 7.99 -4.86
C HIS A 32 20.65 7.21 -5.92
N ARG A 33 20.54 7.83 -7.10
CA ARG A 33 20.40 7.31 -8.46
C ARG A 33 19.78 5.92 -8.60
N ILE A 34 18.46 5.85 -8.56
CA ILE A 34 17.70 4.93 -9.40
C ILE A 34 16.98 5.82 -10.42
N GLN A 35 17.30 5.65 -11.70
CA GLN A 35 16.61 6.30 -12.79
C GLN A 35 15.15 5.82 -12.79
N GLN A 36 14.25 6.64 -12.33
CA GLN A 36 12.78 6.68 -12.35
C GLN A 36 12.12 6.70 -10.95
N PRO A 37 12.40 7.71 -10.10
CA PRO A 37 11.67 7.82 -8.83
C PRO A 37 10.36 8.61 -8.93
N GLU A 38 10.02 9.18 -10.07
CA GLU A 38 8.87 10.10 -10.19
C GLU A 38 7.50 9.41 -10.30
N LEU A 39 7.45 8.08 -10.44
CA LEU A 39 6.23 7.40 -10.87
C LEU A 39 5.35 6.85 -9.75
N ILE A 40 5.86 6.68 -8.55
CA ILE A 40 5.10 6.01 -7.48
C ILE A 40 4.12 6.93 -6.74
N LEU A 41 4.25 8.25 -6.88
CA LEU A 41 3.47 9.20 -6.09
C LEU A 41 3.09 10.48 -6.86
N ARG A 42 2.48 10.35 -8.03
CA ARG A 42 1.66 11.45 -8.56
C ARG A 42 0.27 11.41 -7.91
N ALA A 43 0.22 11.45 -6.60
CA ALA A 43 -0.96 11.90 -5.90
C ALA A 43 -0.84 13.41 -5.69
N ALA A 44 -1.97 14.11 -5.81
CA ALA A 44 -2.03 15.55 -5.68
C ALA A 44 -1.33 16.08 -4.42
N PRO A 45 -0.82 17.33 -4.42
CA PRO A 45 -0.19 17.93 -3.27
C PRO A 45 -1.09 17.83 -2.03
N GLY A 46 -0.60 17.24 -0.94
CA GLY A 46 -1.36 17.06 0.30
C GLY A 46 -1.83 15.64 0.59
N ALA A 47 -1.43 14.64 -0.21
CA ALA A 47 -1.84 13.26 0.03
C ALA A 47 -1.24 12.70 1.32
N VAL A 48 -2.11 12.12 2.17
CA VAL A 48 -1.72 11.21 3.25
C VAL A 48 -1.01 10.02 2.60
N ARG A 49 0.14 9.59 3.16
CA ARG A 49 0.81 8.36 2.73
C ARG A 49 0.04 7.13 3.22
N GLY A 50 -1.19 6.97 2.74
CA GLY A 50 -2.01 5.80 3.00
C GLY A 50 -2.60 5.31 1.70
N GLU A 51 -2.54 4.01 1.50
CA GLU A 51 -3.11 3.34 0.34
C GLU A 51 -4.03 2.21 0.81
N GLN A 52 -5.06 1.93 0.03
CA GLN A 52 -6.01 0.88 0.36
C GLN A 52 -5.48 -0.47 -0.16
N GLN A 53 -5.55 -1.52 0.68
CA GLN A 53 -5.14 -2.87 0.31
C GLN A 53 -6.08 -3.50 -0.71
N PRO A 54 -5.56 -4.38 -1.60
CA PRO A 54 -6.36 -5.07 -2.58
C PRO A 54 -7.41 -6.00 -1.93
N VAL A 55 -8.65 -5.87 -2.37
CA VAL A 55 -9.77 -6.74 -1.99
C VAL A 55 -10.36 -7.34 -3.25
N GLY A 56 -10.29 -8.66 -3.38
CA GLY A 56 -10.76 -9.39 -4.56
C GLY A 56 -11.96 -10.30 -4.32
N ALA A 57 -12.55 -10.28 -3.11
CA ALA A 57 -13.67 -11.15 -2.75
C ALA A 57 -14.47 -10.52 -1.60
N MET A 58 -15.28 -9.51 -1.89
CA MET A 58 -16.09 -8.78 -0.92
C MET A 58 -17.14 -9.68 -0.29
N ALA A 59 -17.95 -10.32 -1.12
CA ALA A 59 -19.07 -11.15 -0.65
C ALA A 59 -18.59 -12.33 0.20
N LEU A 60 -17.45 -12.93 -0.14
CA LEU A 60 -16.88 -14.05 0.62
C LEU A 60 -16.45 -13.67 2.04
N HIS A 61 -15.95 -12.44 2.23
CA HIS A 61 -15.30 -12.05 3.48
C HIS A 61 -16.11 -11.08 4.33
N TYR A 62 -17.03 -10.32 3.73
CA TYR A 62 -17.69 -9.18 4.40
C TYR A 62 -19.20 -9.16 4.26
N GLY A 63 -19.81 -10.23 3.73
CA GLY A 63 -21.25 -10.38 3.56
C GLY A 63 -21.76 -9.83 2.23
N ASP A 64 -23.06 -9.96 2.00
CA ASP A 64 -23.73 -9.79 0.71
C ASP A 64 -24.35 -8.41 0.47
N LYS A 65 -24.14 -7.45 1.38
CA LYS A 65 -24.66 -6.08 1.22
C LYS A 65 -24.17 -5.42 -0.05
N TYR A 66 -22.93 -5.69 -0.43
CA TYR A 66 -22.31 -5.22 -1.65
C TYR A 66 -21.64 -6.39 -2.38
N ASN A 67 -21.70 -6.37 -3.70
CA ASN A 67 -21.05 -7.40 -4.51
C ASN A 67 -19.59 -7.03 -4.83
N ASP A 68 -18.85 -8.01 -5.33
CA ASP A 68 -17.42 -7.86 -5.65
C ASP A 68 -17.15 -6.85 -6.76
N LEU A 69 -18.13 -6.56 -7.64
CA LEU A 69 -17.98 -5.69 -8.80
C LEU A 69 -18.18 -4.22 -8.43
N ASP A 70 -19.11 -3.91 -7.51
CA ASP A 70 -19.46 -2.54 -7.14
C ASP A 70 -18.39 -1.86 -6.31
N TYR A 71 -17.61 -2.64 -5.56
CA TYR A 71 -16.62 -2.11 -4.64
C TYR A 71 -15.60 -1.19 -5.32
N ASN A 72 -15.01 -1.63 -6.44
CA ASN A 72 -13.99 -0.85 -7.15
C ASN A 72 -14.56 0.41 -7.79
N ASN A 73 -15.84 0.42 -8.19
CA ASN A 73 -16.52 1.57 -8.77
C ASN A 73 -16.71 2.72 -7.76
N ILE A 74 -16.61 2.44 -6.47
CA ILE A 74 -16.67 3.45 -5.40
C ILE A 74 -15.27 3.68 -4.82
N LEU A 75 -14.50 2.63 -4.58
CA LEU A 75 -13.19 2.74 -3.98
C LEU A 75 -12.22 3.60 -4.78
N VAL A 76 -12.08 3.30 -6.08
CA VAL A 76 -11.08 3.99 -6.92
C VAL A 76 -11.38 5.49 -7.03
N PRO A 77 -12.62 5.93 -7.36
CA PRO A 77 -12.95 7.36 -7.35
C PRO A 77 -12.80 8.01 -5.97
N ALA A 78 -13.17 7.32 -4.89
CA ALA A 78 -13.05 7.87 -3.54
C ALA A 78 -11.58 8.09 -3.15
N CYS A 79 -10.71 7.14 -3.43
CA CYS A 79 -9.27 7.28 -3.20
C CYS A 79 -8.69 8.41 -4.05
N ALA A 80 -9.04 8.49 -5.33
CA ALA A 80 -8.60 9.56 -6.22
C ALA A 80 -9.05 10.94 -5.71
N ALA A 81 -10.31 11.08 -5.29
CA ALA A 81 -10.84 12.32 -4.71
C ALA A 81 -10.15 12.70 -3.40
N ALA A 82 -9.78 11.71 -2.59
CA ALA A 82 -9.01 11.91 -1.36
C ALA A 82 -7.51 12.12 -1.59
N GLY A 83 -7.02 12.04 -2.83
CA GLY A 83 -5.61 12.24 -3.17
C GLY A 83 -4.70 11.09 -2.74
N ILE A 84 -5.22 9.86 -2.71
CA ILE A 84 -4.47 8.63 -2.43
C ILE A 84 -4.68 7.61 -3.55
N ALA A 85 -3.81 6.59 -3.64
CA ALA A 85 -3.96 5.51 -4.60
C ALA A 85 -4.84 4.37 -4.05
N ALA A 86 -5.62 3.75 -4.94
CA ALA A 86 -6.35 2.53 -4.65
C ALA A 86 -5.58 1.30 -5.15
N PHE A 87 -5.25 0.36 -4.26
CA PHE A 87 -4.85 -0.99 -4.67
C PHE A 87 -6.11 -1.81 -4.91
N THR A 88 -6.30 -2.28 -6.13
CA THR A 88 -7.44 -3.13 -6.47
C THR A 88 -7.07 -4.60 -6.45
N GLY A 89 -8.00 -5.45 -6.04
CA GLY A 89 -7.76 -6.89 -5.90
C GLY A 89 -7.99 -7.68 -7.18
N ASP A 90 -7.40 -8.87 -7.21
CA ASP A 90 -7.60 -9.89 -8.22
C ASP A 90 -8.37 -11.06 -7.59
N GLY A 91 -9.67 -11.15 -7.84
CA GLY A 91 -10.52 -12.23 -7.37
C GLY A 91 -10.44 -13.49 -8.25
N THR A 92 -11.10 -14.56 -7.80
CA THR A 92 -11.31 -15.75 -8.62
C THR A 92 -12.29 -15.49 -9.77
N ASN A 93 -13.15 -14.48 -9.64
CA ASN A 93 -14.01 -13.99 -10.70
C ASN A 93 -13.24 -12.94 -11.54
N HIS A 94 -13.01 -13.26 -12.82
CA HIS A 94 -12.28 -12.36 -13.74
C HIS A 94 -12.92 -10.97 -13.88
N LYS A 95 -14.25 -10.87 -13.77
CA LYS A 95 -14.98 -9.59 -13.85
C LYS A 95 -14.57 -8.59 -12.77
N VAL A 96 -14.07 -9.06 -11.62
CA VAL A 96 -13.58 -8.18 -10.54
C VAL A 96 -12.40 -7.34 -11.03
N MET A 97 -11.45 -7.96 -11.72
CA MET A 97 -10.30 -7.24 -12.24
C MET A 97 -10.66 -6.38 -13.48
N GLU A 98 -11.60 -6.84 -14.31
CA GLU A 98 -12.12 -6.04 -15.43
C GLU A 98 -12.81 -4.76 -14.94
N GLY A 99 -13.66 -4.87 -13.91
CA GLY A 99 -14.31 -3.73 -13.28
C GLY A 99 -13.31 -2.78 -12.61
N ALA A 100 -12.30 -3.33 -11.95
CA ALA A 100 -11.22 -2.55 -11.37
C ALA A 100 -10.43 -1.77 -12.44
N ALA A 101 -10.07 -2.42 -13.55
CA ALA A 101 -9.38 -1.77 -14.66
C ALA A 101 -10.22 -0.64 -15.27
N ALA A 102 -11.53 -0.86 -15.46
CA ALA A 102 -12.45 0.16 -15.95
C ALA A 102 -12.54 1.37 -15.00
N ALA A 103 -12.65 1.13 -13.68
CA ALA A 103 -12.66 2.18 -12.67
C ALA A 103 -11.36 2.99 -12.65
N ILE A 104 -10.21 2.31 -12.76
CA ILE A 104 -8.90 2.97 -12.84
C ILE A 104 -8.81 3.83 -14.10
N THR A 105 -9.25 3.32 -15.26
CA THR A 105 -9.29 4.09 -16.51
C THR A 105 -10.15 5.34 -16.34
N ALA A 106 -11.35 5.21 -15.78
CA ALA A 106 -12.27 6.33 -15.57
C ALA A 106 -11.70 7.40 -14.62
N CYS A 107 -10.77 7.03 -13.74
CA CYS A 107 -10.06 7.93 -12.82
C CYS A 107 -8.67 8.34 -13.33
N GLY A 108 -8.41 8.29 -14.64
CA GLY A 108 -7.16 8.76 -15.24
C GLY A 108 -5.93 7.94 -14.82
N GLY A 109 -6.10 6.66 -14.50
CA GLY A 109 -5.02 5.77 -14.08
C GLY A 109 -4.72 5.80 -12.58
N ALA A 110 -5.55 6.43 -11.76
CA ALA A 110 -5.33 6.61 -10.31
C ALA A 110 -5.57 5.32 -9.50
N GLY A 111 -4.88 4.24 -9.86
CA GLY A 111 -4.98 2.97 -9.15
C GLY A 111 -3.82 2.03 -9.46
N ILE A 112 -3.68 1.01 -8.63
CA ILE A 112 -2.63 -0.02 -8.67
C ILE A 112 -3.31 -1.40 -8.70
N PRO A 113 -3.50 -1.99 -9.89
CA PRO A 113 -4.03 -3.34 -10.01
C PRO A 113 -3.08 -4.34 -9.35
N THR A 114 -3.61 -5.22 -8.52
CA THR A 114 -2.83 -6.30 -7.89
C THR A 114 -3.20 -7.63 -8.51
N VAL A 115 -2.23 -8.34 -9.05
CA VAL A 115 -2.38 -9.65 -9.69
C VAL A 115 -1.92 -10.74 -8.71
N LYS A 116 -2.64 -11.84 -8.62
CA LYS A 116 -2.19 -13.03 -7.88
C LYS A 116 -1.16 -13.82 -8.69
N PRO A 117 -0.33 -14.64 -8.03
CA PRO A 117 0.71 -15.41 -8.69
C PRO A 117 0.15 -16.67 -9.40
N TRP A 118 -0.79 -16.46 -10.34
CA TRP A 118 -1.35 -17.51 -11.20
C TRP A 118 -0.29 -18.15 -12.09
N ASP A 119 -0.66 -19.12 -12.91
CA ASP A 119 0.19 -19.61 -13.98
C ASP A 119 0.63 -18.47 -14.94
N ASN A 120 1.70 -18.69 -15.67
CA ASN A 120 2.33 -17.64 -16.47
C ASN A 120 1.40 -17.09 -17.56
N ALA A 121 0.56 -17.92 -18.17
CA ALA A 121 -0.37 -17.48 -19.21
C ALA A 121 -1.47 -16.58 -18.64
N THR A 122 -2.00 -16.93 -17.48
CA THR A 122 -2.99 -16.12 -16.76
C THR A 122 -2.39 -14.80 -16.27
N VAL A 123 -1.17 -14.83 -15.70
CA VAL A 123 -0.44 -13.63 -15.31
C VAL A 123 -0.26 -12.70 -16.51
N ALA A 124 0.16 -13.21 -17.67
CA ALA A 124 0.34 -12.39 -18.86
C ALA A 124 -0.95 -11.71 -19.33
N ARG A 125 -2.08 -12.43 -19.33
CA ARG A 125 -3.40 -11.84 -19.66
C ARG A 125 -3.80 -10.74 -18.67
N LYS A 126 -3.59 -10.97 -17.37
CA LYS A 126 -3.93 -10.01 -16.32
C LYS A 126 -3.03 -8.77 -16.36
N ILE A 127 -1.75 -8.93 -16.68
CA ILE A 127 -0.83 -7.81 -16.90
C ILE A 127 -1.32 -6.96 -18.10
N ALA A 128 -1.71 -7.59 -19.20
CA ALA A 128 -2.23 -6.86 -20.35
C ALA A 128 -3.49 -6.05 -20.02
N LEU A 129 -4.42 -6.65 -19.26
CA LEU A 129 -5.62 -5.97 -18.76
C LEU A 129 -5.25 -4.81 -17.81
N ALA A 130 -4.34 -5.04 -16.87
CA ALA A 130 -3.89 -3.99 -15.95
C ALA A 130 -3.26 -2.80 -16.71
N ARG A 131 -2.41 -3.08 -17.69
CA ARG A 131 -1.79 -2.04 -18.54
C ARG A 131 -2.81 -1.22 -19.32
N SER A 132 -3.86 -1.87 -19.85
CA SER A 132 -4.91 -1.16 -20.59
C SER A 132 -5.69 -0.15 -19.75
N SER A 133 -5.65 -0.27 -18.42
CA SER A 133 -6.27 0.69 -17.50
C SER A 133 -5.53 2.03 -17.40
N GLY A 134 -4.30 2.12 -17.93
CA GLY A 134 -3.45 3.31 -17.77
C GLY A 134 -2.90 3.48 -16.36
N CYS A 135 -2.88 2.41 -15.54
CA CYS A 135 -2.37 2.44 -14.17
C CYS A 135 -0.90 2.91 -14.12
N PHE A 136 -0.56 3.66 -13.08
CA PHE A 136 0.81 4.19 -12.92
C PHE A 136 1.79 3.20 -12.28
N ALA A 137 1.30 2.13 -11.66
CA ALA A 137 2.06 1.01 -11.10
C ALA A 137 1.20 -0.25 -11.08
N MET A 138 1.82 -1.39 -10.86
CA MET A 138 1.16 -2.69 -10.77
C MET A 138 1.75 -3.50 -9.62
N ALA A 139 0.93 -4.32 -8.95
CA ALA A 139 1.39 -5.14 -7.84
C ALA A 139 1.16 -6.63 -8.07
N MET A 140 1.92 -7.46 -7.37
CA MET A 140 1.66 -8.90 -7.24
C MET A 140 1.67 -9.33 -5.78
N ASP A 141 0.65 -10.05 -5.41
CA ASP A 141 0.35 -10.60 -4.09
C ASP A 141 1.03 -11.98 -3.96
N ILE A 142 2.37 -12.01 -3.84
CA ILE A 142 3.14 -13.27 -3.95
C ILE A 142 2.84 -14.26 -2.83
N ASP A 143 2.46 -13.78 -1.66
CA ASP A 143 2.08 -14.61 -0.53
C ASP A 143 0.73 -15.32 -0.75
N ALA A 144 -0.07 -14.87 -1.70
CA ALA A 144 -1.30 -15.55 -2.09
C ALA A 144 -1.05 -16.96 -2.63
N ALA A 145 0.17 -17.29 -3.06
CA ALA A 145 0.58 -18.65 -3.39
C ALA A 145 0.42 -19.62 -2.20
N GLY A 146 0.46 -19.12 -0.96
CA GLY A 146 0.23 -19.90 0.25
C GLY A 146 -1.24 -20.11 0.63
N LEU A 147 -2.20 -19.52 -0.10
CA LEU A 147 -3.63 -19.68 0.18
C LEU A 147 -4.13 -21.04 -0.35
N PRO A 148 -4.54 -21.99 0.50
CA PRO A 148 -4.85 -23.36 0.08
C PRO A 148 -5.92 -23.42 -1.01
N PHE A 149 -6.97 -22.58 -0.92
CA PHE A 149 -8.05 -22.58 -1.90
C PHE A 149 -7.60 -22.13 -3.31
N LEU A 150 -6.56 -21.31 -3.42
CA LEU A 150 -6.04 -20.85 -4.72
C LEU A 150 -5.18 -21.92 -5.39
N GLN A 151 -4.56 -22.80 -4.61
CA GLN A 151 -3.72 -23.88 -5.13
C GLN A 151 -4.56 -24.99 -5.82
N HIS A 152 -5.85 -25.08 -5.47
CA HIS A 152 -6.79 -26.09 -6.01
C HIS A 152 -7.64 -25.56 -7.17
N LEU A 153 -7.43 -24.31 -7.59
CA LEU A 153 -8.12 -23.73 -8.74
C LEU A 153 -7.47 -24.18 -10.06
N ASP A 154 -8.19 -24.00 -11.14
CA ASP A 154 -7.69 -24.16 -12.50
C ASP A 154 -7.87 -22.83 -13.25
N PRO A 155 -6.77 -22.12 -13.57
CA PRO A 155 -5.37 -22.41 -13.24
C PRO A 155 -5.04 -22.17 -11.76
N PRO A 156 -4.05 -22.90 -11.18
CA PRO A 156 -3.64 -22.71 -9.79
C PRO A 156 -2.77 -21.47 -9.61
N ALA A 157 -2.82 -20.88 -8.41
CA ALA A 157 -1.79 -19.97 -7.96
C ALA A 157 -0.61 -20.77 -7.38
N GLY A 158 0.62 -20.26 -7.57
CA GLY A 158 1.83 -20.94 -7.09
C GLY A 158 2.99 -19.97 -6.87
N SER A 159 4.03 -20.45 -6.21
CA SER A 159 5.26 -19.67 -5.99
C SER A 159 5.92 -19.28 -7.31
N LYS A 160 6.66 -18.17 -7.28
CA LYS A 160 7.45 -17.67 -8.42
C LYS A 160 8.92 -17.65 -8.05
N THR A 161 9.79 -18.01 -9.00
CA THR A 161 11.23 -17.80 -8.87
C THR A 161 11.58 -16.32 -9.08
N VAL A 162 12.81 -15.92 -8.71
CA VAL A 162 13.30 -14.55 -8.95
C VAL A 162 13.30 -14.23 -10.45
N GLU A 163 13.70 -15.19 -11.30
CA GLU A 163 13.73 -15.04 -12.74
C GLU A 163 12.31 -14.81 -13.30
N GLN A 164 11.34 -15.60 -12.85
CA GLN A 164 9.94 -15.41 -13.25
C GLN A 164 9.38 -14.04 -12.79
N LEU A 165 9.70 -13.62 -11.58
CA LEU A 165 9.31 -12.29 -11.08
C LEU A 165 9.96 -11.19 -11.90
N LYS A 166 11.21 -11.36 -12.34
CA LYS A 166 11.92 -10.40 -13.19
C LYS A 166 11.26 -10.28 -14.56
N GLU A 167 10.88 -11.41 -15.17
CA GLU A 167 10.12 -11.41 -16.42
C GLU A 167 8.77 -10.70 -16.28
N ILE A 168 8.05 -10.96 -15.18
CA ILE A 168 6.77 -10.34 -14.86
C ILE A 168 6.94 -8.83 -14.64
N ALA A 169 7.96 -8.40 -13.89
CA ALA A 169 8.26 -7.00 -13.66
C ALA A 169 8.57 -6.25 -14.97
N LEU A 170 9.32 -6.87 -15.88
CA LEU A 170 9.59 -6.32 -17.20
C LEU A 170 8.33 -6.25 -18.06
N ALA A 171 7.50 -7.29 -18.05
CA ALA A 171 6.24 -7.35 -18.80
C ALA A 171 5.20 -6.35 -18.31
N ALA A 172 5.24 -5.99 -17.02
CA ALA A 172 4.37 -4.97 -16.44
C ALA A 172 4.50 -3.61 -17.16
N GLY A 173 5.71 -3.23 -17.56
CA GLY A 173 5.95 -1.98 -18.31
C GLY A 173 5.67 -0.70 -17.50
N VAL A 174 5.37 -0.85 -16.23
CA VAL A 174 5.18 0.18 -15.20
C VAL A 174 5.89 -0.27 -13.92
N PRO A 175 6.15 0.61 -12.94
CA PRO A 175 6.71 0.21 -11.66
C PRO A 175 5.98 -0.99 -11.06
N PHE A 176 6.74 -2.03 -10.71
CA PHE A 176 6.21 -3.29 -10.22
C PHE A 176 6.43 -3.43 -8.71
N ILE A 177 5.39 -3.80 -7.98
CA ILE A 177 5.35 -3.87 -6.52
C ILE A 177 5.15 -5.31 -6.10
N LEU A 178 6.01 -5.82 -5.22
CA LEU A 178 5.86 -7.17 -4.65
C LEU A 178 5.31 -7.09 -3.24
N LYS A 179 4.10 -7.65 -3.02
CA LYS A 179 3.43 -7.70 -1.72
C LYS A 179 3.55 -9.08 -1.09
N GLY A 180 3.64 -9.12 0.24
CA GLY A 180 3.78 -10.37 1.00
C GLY A 180 5.21 -10.63 1.47
N ILE A 181 6.00 -9.57 1.63
CA ILE A 181 7.40 -9.65 2.05
C ILE A 181 7.47 -9.54 3.57
N MET A 182 8.03 -10.57 4.23
CA MET A 182 8.13 -10.64 5.70
C MET A 182 9.54 -10.91 6.20
N THR A 183 10.54 -10.96 5.33
CA THR A 183 11.94 -11.24 5.70
C THR A 183 12.90 -10.41 4.88
N VAL A 184 14.08 -10.11 5.44
CA VAL A 184 15.19 -9.46 4.74
C VAL A 184 15.54 -10.22 3.45
N ARG A 185 15.68 -11.55 3.51
CA ARG A 185 15.98 -12.38 2.35
C ARG A 185 14.90 -12.29 1.27
N GLY A 186 13.61 -12.18 1.67
CA GLY A 186 12.51 -11.96 0.72
C GLY A 186 12.61 -10.59 0.06
N ALA A 187 12.96 -9.57 0.82
CA ALA A 187 13.15 -8.21 0.32
C ALA A 187 14.34 -8.10 -0.65
N GLU A 188 15.46 -8.76 -0.35
CA GLU A 188 16.63 -8.84 -1.24
C GLU A 188 16.28 -9.51 -2.57
N LYS A 189 15.52 -10.62 -2.55
CA LYS A 189 15.03 -11.28 -3.77
C LYS A 189 14.07 -10.38 -4.56
N ALA A 190 13.25 -9.59 -3.89
CA ALA A 190 12.38 -8.63 -4.57
C ALA A 190 13.18 -7.54 -5.28
N VAL A 191 14.24 -7.03 -4.65
CA VAL A 191 15.19 -6.09 -5.28
C VAL A 191 15.89 -6.74 -6.49
N GLU A 192 16.37 -7.99 -6.35
CA GLU A 192 16.98 -8.74 -7.43
C GLU A 192 16.01 -8.95 -8.61
N ALA A 193 14.73 -9.20 -8.33
CA ALA A 193 13.68 -9.32 -9.33
C ALA A 193 13.32 -7.99 -10.02
N GLY A 194 13.88 -6.86 -9.59
CA GLY A 194 13.62 -5.56 -10.19
C GLY A 194 12.34 -4.89 -9.68
N ALA A 195 11.87 -5.26 -8.50
CA ALA A 195 10.74 -4.57 -7.88
C ALA A 195 11.06 -3.09 -7.61
N ALA A 196 10.15 -2.20 -7.99
CA ALA A 196 10.24 -0.77 -7.69
C ALA A 196 9.83 -0.48 -6.23
N ALA A 197 8.95 -1.32 -5.69
CA ALA A 197 8.53 -1.26 -4.29
C ALA A 197 8.22 -2.66 -3.75
N ILE A 198 8.27 -2.78 -2.42
CA ILE A 198 7.78 -3.95 -1.70
C ILE A 198 6.69 -3.54 -0.70
N VAL A 199 5.80 -4.47 -0.39
CA VAL A 199 4.88 -4.32 0.73
C VAL A 199 5.24 -5.33 1.81
N VAL A 200 5.68 -4.84 2.96
CA VAL A 200 5.84 -5.64 4.17
C VAL A 200 4.44 -6.01 4.66
N SER A 201 4.07 -7.26 4.48
CA SER A 201 2.70 -7.74 4.66
C SER A 201 2.68 -9.23 5.01
N ASN A 202 1.92 -9.60 6.03
CA ASN A 202 1.58 -10.98 6.37
C ASN A 202 0.14 -11.34 5.94
N HIS A 203 -0.45 -10.57 5.03
CA HIS A 203 -1.84 -10.74 4.55
C HIS A 203 -2.89 -10.70 5.68
N GLY A 204 -2.61 -9.94 6.74
CA GLY A 204 -3.47 -9.91 7.93
C GLY A 204 -3.45 -11.21 8.74
N GLY A 205 -2.36 -11.98 8.66
CA GLY A 205 -2.20 -13.28 9.34
C GLY A 205 -2.96 -14.44 8.69
N ARG A 206 -3.54 -14.24 7.49
CA ARG A 206 -4.42 -15.24 6.86
C ARG A 206 -3.69 -16.32 6.07
N VAL A 207 -2.46 -16.04 5.64
CA VAL A 207 -1.66 -16.98 4.80
C VAL A 207 -0.88 -17.96 5.68
N LEU A 208 -0.22 -17.43 6.71
CA LEU A 208 0.60 -18.23 7.63
C LEU A 208 0.26 -17.88 9.08
N PRO A 209 -0.48 -18.74 9.80
CA PRO A 209 -0.74 -18.55 11.23
C PRO A 209 0.56 -18.47 12.03
N GLY A 210 0.61 -17.57 13.00
CA GLY A 210 1.79 -17.39 13.86
C GLY A 210 2.94 -16.62 13.20
N SER A 211 2.75 -16.03 12.03
CA SER A 211 3.73 -15.10 11.46
C SER A 211 3.91 -13.87 12.34
N ALA A 212 5.12 -13.28 12.33
CA ALA A 212 5.41 -12.04 13.03
C ALA A 212 4.48 -10.90 12.60
N ALA A 213 4.30 -9.90 13.46
CA ALA A 213 3.65 -8.67 13.05
C ALA A 213 4.54 -7.90 12.06
N THR A 214 3.90 -7.20 11.11
CA THR A 214 4.63 -6.44 10.10
C THR A 214 5.47 -5.32 10.70
N ALA A 215 5.01 -4.72 11.81
CA ALA A 215 5.76 -3.71 12.56
C ALA A 215 7.05 -4.27 13.19
N ASP A 216 7.10 -5.56 13.54
CA ASP A 216 8.26 -6.17 14.17
C ASP A 216 9.40 -6.40 13.17
N VAL A 217 9.06 -6.75 11.92
CA VAL A 217 10.06 -7.06 10.88
C VAL A 217 10.38 -5.85 9.98
N LEU A 218 9.55 -4.79 10.01
CA LEU A 218 9.74 -3.61 9.18
C LEU A 218 11.10 -2.94 9.37
N PRO A 219 11.61 -2.73 10.62
CA PRO A 219 12.90 -2.04 10.82
C PRO A 219 14.07 -2.77 10.17
N GLU A 220 14.16 -4.09 10.34
CA GLU A 220 15.25 -4.87 9.77
C GLU A 220 15.23 -4.92 8.25
N ILE A 221 14.02 -4.98 7.66
CA ILE A 221 13.84 -4.92 6.22
C ILE A 221 14.22 -3.54 5.69
N ALA A 222 13.80 -2.46 6.38
CA ALA A 222 14.12 -1.10 6.00
C ALA A 222 15.63 -0.83 6.06
N ASP A 223 16.32 -1.34 7.08
CA ASP A 223 17.76 -1.22 7.22
C ASP A 223 18.51 -1.96 6.11
N ALA A 224 17.97 -3.11 5.66
CA ALA A 224 18.62 -3.94 4.65
C ALA A 224 18.44 -3.44 3.21
N VAL A 225 17.25 -2.90 2.86
CA VAL A 225 16.91 -2.62 1.45
C VAL A 225 16.30 -1.23 1.20
N GLY A 226 16.10 -0.40 2.23
CA GLY A 226 15.38 0.87 2.10
C GLY A 226 16.07 1.93 1.24
N ASP A 227 17.34 1.76 0.93
CA ASP A 227 18.09 2.58 -0.02
C ASP A 227 17.94 2.11 -1.49
N ARG A 228 17.44 0.89 -1.71
CA ARG A 228 17.36 0.22 -3.01
C ARG A 228 15.95 0.08 -3.55
N VAL A 229 14.94 0.05 -2.68
CA VAL A 229 13.54 -0.19 -3.04
C VAL A 229 12.62 0.61 -2.14
N LYS A 230 11.43 1.00 -2.64
CA LYS A 230 10.42 1.64 -1.80
C LYS A 230 9.72 0.63 -0.92
N ILE A 231 9.46 1.01 0.33
CA ILE A 231 8.87 0.12 1.34
C ILE A 231 7.50 0.64 1.74
N LEU A 232 6.49 -0.12 1.42
CA LEU A 232 5.15 0.03 1.96
C LEU A 232 4.94 -0.99 3.08
N VAL A 233 4.06 -0.70 4.01
CA VAL A 233 3.67 -1.64 5.06
C VAL A 233 2.17 -1.68 5.24
N ASP A 234 1.63 -2.85 5.51
CA ASP A 234 0.24 -3.05 5.92
C ASP A 234 0.13 -3.81 7.25
N GLY A 235 -1.10 -3.94 7.72
CA GLY A 235 -1.39 -4.64 8.98
C GLY A 235 -1.38 -3.71 10.20
N GLY A 236 -2.49 -3.71 10.92
CA GLY A 236 -2.60 -2.96 12.18
C GLY A 236 -2.89 -1.47 12.06
N ILE A 237 -2.74 -0.85 10.91
CA ILE A 237 -2.94 0.60 10.72
C ILE A 237 -4.44 0.96 10.87
N ARG A 238 -4.76 1.85 11.82
CA ARG A 238 -6.11 2.30 12.16
C ARG A 238 -6.23 3.81 12.33
N SER A 239 -5.10 4.49 12.59
CA SER A 239 -5.03 5.90 12.96
C SER A 239 -3.86 6.59 12.28
N GLY A 240 -3.88 7.92 12.26
CA GLY A 240 -2.74 8.72 11.83
C GLY A 240 -1.49 8.50 12.67
N THR A 241 -1.66 8.17 13.96
CA THR A 241 -0.54 7.81 14.84
C THR A 241 0.11 6.49 14.42
N ASP A 242 -0.68 5.51 13.92
CA ASP A 242 -0.10 4.27 13.39
C ASP A 242 0.67 4.54 12.09
N ILE A 243 0.19 5.45 11.26
CA ILE A 243 0.93 5.91 10.07
C ILE A 243 2.25 6.54 10.48
N PHE A 244 2.25 7.44 11.47
CA PHE A 244 3.45 8.06 12.01
C PHE A 244 4.47 7.02 12.46
N ARG A 245 4.03 6.01 13.24
CA ARG A 245 4.88 4.92 13.73
C ARG A 245 5.48 4.11 12.58
N ALA A 246 4.67 3.75 11.58
CA ALA A 246 5.14 2.99 10.42
C ALA A 246 6.21 3.76 9.63
N LEU A 247 6.01 5.07 9.42
CA LEU A 247 6.99 5.93 8.77
C LEU A 247 8.28 6.04 9.59
N ALA A 248 8.17 6.18 10.91
CA ALA A 248 9.32 6.21 11.82
C ALA A 248 10.11 4.90 11.80
N LEU A 249 9.45 3.75 11.64
CA LEU A 249 10.07 2.44 11.54
C LEU A 249 10.71 2.16 10.16
N GLY A 250 10.58 3.07 9.20
CA GLY A 250 11.27 3.02 7.93
C GLY A 250 10.40 2.73 6.71
N ALA A 251 9.07 2.73 6.85
CA ALA A 251 8.19 2.68 5.69
C ALA A 251 8.22 4.02 4.91
N ASP A 252 8.10 3.95 3.58
CA ASP A 252 7.83 5.12 2.74
C ASP A 252 6.33 5.45 2.69
N ALA A 253 5.47 4.42 2.82
CA ALA A 253 4.01 4.55 2.80
C ALA A 253 3.33 3.41 3.58
N VAL A 254 2.03 3.56 3.84
CA VAL A 254 1.21 2.53 4.48
C VAL A 254 0.05 2.11 3.59
N MET A 255 -0.42 0.86 3.77
CA MET A 255 -1.63 0.37 3.14
C MET A 255 -2.66 -0.01 4.20
N ILE A 256 -3.93 0.31 3.96
CA ILE A 256 -5.03 0.12 4.91
C ILE A 256 -6.17 -0.62 4.21
N CYS A 257 -6.69 -1.70 4.80
CA CYS A 257 -7.77 -2.50 4.22
C CYS A 257 -9.09 -2.36 5.00
N ARG A 258 -9.22 -3.10 6.10
CA ARG A 258 -10.47 -3.23 6.85
C ARG A 258 -11.13 -1.91 7.27
N PRO A 259 -10.41 -0.89 7.73
CA PRO A 259 -11.02 0.40 8.04
C PRO A 259 -11.66 1.08 6.81
N PHE A 260 -11.07 0.94 5.62
CA PHE A 260 -11.69 1.44 4.38
C PHE A 260 -12.96 0.68 4.04
N LEU A 261 -12.99 -0.63 4.25
CA LEU A 261 -14.21 -1.42 4.09
C LEU A 261 -15.32 -0.98 5.06
N ILE A 262 -14.97 -0.74 6.33
CA ILE A 262 -15.92 -0.23 7.32
C ILE A 262 -16.47 1.13 6.86
N SER A 263 -15.61 2.02 6.40
CA SER A 263 -15.99 3.34 5.91
C SER A 263 -16.86 3.25 4.66
N TYR A 264 -16.55 2.32 3.74
CA TYR A 264 -17.36 2.02 2.57
C TYR A 264 -18.76 1.52 2.93
N TYR A 265 -18.85 0.56 3.86
CA TYR A 265 -20.14 0.03 4.33
C TYR A 265 -20.97 1.06 5.08
N GLY A 266 -20.33 1.98 5.80
CA GLY A 266 -20.98 3.03 6.58
C GLY A 266 -21.43 4.23 5.77
N GLY A 267 -20.70 4.62 4.72
CA GLY A 267 -20.95 5.89 4.03
C GLY A 267 -20.50 5.92 2.57
N GLY A 268 -20.23 4.77 1.93
CA GLY A 268 -19.83 4.74 0.52
C GLY A 268 -18.58 5.60 0.26
N MET A 269 -18.61 6.37 -0.79
CA MET A 269 -17.53 7.29 -1.18
C MET A 269 -17.25 8.34 -0.11
N GLU A 270 -18.28 8.97 0.43
CA GLU A 270 -18.14 10.00 1.48
C GLU A 270 -17.52 9.44 2.75
N GLY A 271 -17.89 8.22 3.13
CA GLY A 271 -17.30 7.52 4.27
C GLY A 271 -15.80 7.27 4.11
N ILE A 272 -15.37 6.89 2.91
CA ILE A 272 -13.94 6.70 2.60
C ILE A 272 -13.20 8.04 2.69
N VAL A 273 -13.71 9.09 2.06
CA VAL A 273 -13.09 10.43 2.08
C VAL A 273 -12.98 10.96 3.51
N ALA A 274 -14.06 10.86 4.30
CA ALA A 274 -14.06 11.29 5.69
C ALA A 274 -13.03 10.53 6.55
N TYR A 275 -12.86 9.23 6.30
CA TYR A 275 -11.85 8.44 7.00
C TYR A 275 -10.41 8.87 6.62
N VAL A 276 -10.15 9.20 5.36
CA VAL A 276 -8.86 9.71 4.91
C VAL A 276 -8.55 11.07 5.57
N GLU A 277 -9.54 11.98 5.64
CA GLU A 277 -9.37 13.27 6.32
C GLU A 277 -9.10 13.09 7.83
N LYS A 278 -9.78 12.14 8.48
CA LYS A 278 -9.48 11.77 9.87
C LYS A 278 -8.03 11.31 10.04
N LEU A 279 -7.56 10.39 9.19
CA LEU A 279 -6.18 9.90 9.23
C LEU A 279 -5.16 11.02 9.02
N ARG A 280 -5.48 11.96 8.11
CA ARG A 280 -4.64 13.13 7.83
C ARG A 280 -4.53 14.05 9.04
N ALA A 281 -5.65 14.35 9.69
CA ALA A 281 -5.67 15.16 10.89
C ALA A 281 -4.85 14.52 12.02
N GLU A 282 -5.08 13.23 12.31
CA GLU A 282 -4.38 12.51 13.37
C GLU A 282 -2.87 12.37 13.10
N LEU A 283 -2.46 12.19 11.82
CA LEU A 283 -1.04 12.18 11.45
C LEU A 283 -0.41 13.56 11.67
N THR A 284 -1.13 14.61 11.28
CA THR A 284 -0.69 15.99 11.49
C THR A 284 -0.49 16.29 12.97
N ASP A 285 -1.45 15.90 13.83
CA ASP A 285 -1.35 16.07 15.27
C ASP A 285 -0.15 15.32 15.85
N ALA A 286 0.08 14.05 15.42
CA ALA A 286 1.24 13.28 15.84
C ALA A 286 2.56 13.94 15.42
N MET A 287 2.62 14.49 14.21
CA MET A 287 3.78 15.22 13.70
C MET A 287 4.06 16.49 14.55
N TYR A 288 3.01 17.26 14.86
CA TYR A 288 3.14 18.43 15.74
C TYR A 288 3.68 18.05 17.12
N MET A 289 3.11 17.02 17.74
CA MET A 289 3.52 16.57 19.07
C MET A 289 4.96 16.06 19.11
N CYS A 290 5.46 15.51 18.02
CA CYS A 290 6.83 15.00 17.90
C CYS A 290 7.82 16.00 17.26
N GLY A 291 7.38 17.21 16.90
CA GLY A 291 8.21 18.26 16.33
C GLY A 291 8.59 18.03 14.86
N ALA A 292 7.95 17.10 14.16
CA ALA A 292 8.16 16.86 12.74
C ALA A 292 7.41 17.91 11.89
N ARG A 293 8.11 18.68 11.08
CA ARG A 293 7.56 19.72 10.20
C ARG A 293 7.16 19.17 8.83
N SER A 294 7.76 18.05 8.44
CA SER A 294 7.49 17.32 7.20
C SER A 294 7.53 15.83 7.48
N LEU A 295 6.96 15.02 6.57
CA LEU A 295 7.05 13.57 6.66
C LEU A 295 8.51 13.07 6.65
N GLY A 296 9.40 13.85 6.04
CA GLY A 296 10.83 13.56 6.01
C GLY A 296 11.56 13.79 7.33
N ASP A 297 10.94 14.48 8.28
CA ASP A 297 11.53 14.72 9.61
C ASP A 297 11.15 13.60 10.59
N ILE A 298 10.25 12.70 10.21
CA ILE A 298 9.87 11.56 11.02
C ILE A 298 11.03 10.56 11.03
N THR A 299 11.58 10.30 12.22
CA THR A 299 12.74 9.43 12.42
C THR A 299 12.47 8.36 13.46
N ARG A 300 13.29 7.31 13.46
CA ARG A 300 13.10 6.14 14.33
C ARG A 300 13.19 6.45 15.82
N ASP A 301 13.98 7.45 16.21
CA ASP A 301 14.11 7.91 17.61
C ASP A 301 12.86 8.59 18.16
N MET A 302 11.91 8.98 17.31
CA MET A 302 10.59 9.50 17.72
C MET A 302 9.62 8.41 18.21
N VAL A 303 10.00 7.13 18.09
CA VAL A 303 9.20 6.00 18.54
C VAL A 303 10.03 5.05 19.39
N ARG A 304 9.36 4.36 20.32
CA ARG A 304 10.00 3.38 21.19
C ARG A 304 9.21 2.09 21.22
N GLU A 305 9.91 0.96 21.15
CA GLU A 305 9.31 -0.34 21.45
C GLU A 305 8.96 -0.39 22.94
N VAL A 306 7.73 -0.79 23.24
CA VAL A 306 7.27 -1.08 24.61
C VAL A 306 7.06 -2.58 24.71
N ARG A 307 7.86 -3.23 25.55
CA ARG A 307 7.79 -4.67 25.87
C ARG A 307 6.81 -4.93 26.99
#